data_e1b2d9f3050025cff90299aeae08e328
#
_entry.id   e1b2d9f3050025cff90299aeae08e328
#
_cell.length_a   1.000
_cell.length_b   1.000
_cell.length_c   1.000
_cell.angle_alpha   90.00
_cell.angle_beta   90.00
_cell.angle_gamma   90.00
#
_symmetry.space_group_name_H-M   'P 1'
#
loop_
_entity.id
_entity.type
_entity.pdbx_description
1 polymer ?
#
loop_
_entity_poly.entity_id
_entity_poly.type
_entity_poly.pdbx_seq_one_letter_code
_entity_poly.pdbx_strand_id
1 'polypeptide(L)'
;MSSRGARLSSPSSSLERPASQDSQDSMEDYWSEVKNIEEDGERAHEDLLERGSMDEAELEEAWLQEAGLSTLMSGELGEGPAEALLSTLTRSQAAMVKKRVDNYTLTMRKRNKQPARHVQDVFSTPDTLLVDPILPVSPKSPNGHMPSRCIHRTSSRVRPAFPSFSPVERRVSECPPPQETSDTLSFQVPYSEGVTAHRRGRQGDCQDCQLIRRDDPDLPTFQLPRPKLGLTHIQDLSCEDMKKIGYISLIELTTFYDCLGIELKRNRAARSKARESGIFGVPLTTLLENDQKKCPGSKVPLVFRKLLSKLEQTGLQTEGILRVPGSASRVKHLRQELEQKFYEERFDWEQVRHNDAAGLLKMFIRELPYPLLTLQHLPAFAAAQSVSSPRHQIQALHLLIMLLPEPNRDTLKALLEFLRKVVAYEEKNRMSLWNVSMIVAPNLFTYRGKNAKQEEMQGAAGAAHLVRLLITYQELLWTVPCFLISHVRKLNEASKKPPSSEKTKRKLLLMRKRNAEKTERSELTDLREGVIRVHAPLHAKISMAIQLDNETKAKDVTARFDYENGRGSRSTSQRPVQYLFEVGGNIGERCLDPETHLLDVYHVNPHCEWLLKPKTT
;
A
#
# COMPACT_ATOMS: atom_id res chain seq x y z
N MET A 1 33.56 -28.71 -70.58
CA MET A 1 34.45 -28.14 -69.56
C MET A 1 33.83 -26.82 -69.14
N SER A 2 33.03 -26.81 -68.11
CA SER A 2 32.41 -25.59 -67.56
C SER A 2 32.22 -25.81 -66.08
N SER A 3 32.94 -25.09 -65.29
CA SER A 3 32.84 -25.03 -63.84
C SER A 3 31.64 -24.17 -63.42
N ARG A 4 30.75 -24.79 -62.68
CA ARG A 4 29.62 -24.07 -62.03
C ARG A 4 30.07 -23.56 -60.67
N GLY A 5 30.13 -22.25 -60.52
CA GLY A 5 30.30 -21.55 -59.25
C GLY A 5 29.03 -21.65 -58.38
N ALA A 6 29.18 -22.13 -57.19
CA ALA A 6 28.14 -22.11 -56.18
C ALA A 6 28.04 -20.69 -55.60
N ARG A 7 26.84 -20.11 -55.64
CA ARG A 7 26.50 -18.86 -54.88
C ARG A 7 26.16 -19.26 -53.47
N LEU A 8 26.94 -18.79 -52.51
CA LEU A 8 26.63 -18.74 -51.10
C LEU A 8 25.55 -17.66 -50.86
N SER A 9 24.36 -18.12 -50.43
CA SER A 9 23.31 -17.21 -49.92
C SER A 9 23.68 -16.74 -48.53
N SER A 10 23.83 -15.47 -48.36
CA SER A 10 23.97 -14.77 -47.06
C SER A 10 22.68 -14.84 -46.26
N PRO A 11 22.75 -14.94 -44.93
CA PRO A 11 21.56 -14.94 -44.08
C PRO A 11 20.93 -13.55 -44.07
N SER A 12 19.60 -13.53 -44.19
CA SER A 12 18.77 -12.34 -44.06
C SER A 12 18.93 -11.74 -42.67
N SER A 13 19.45 -10.54 -42.59
CA SER A 13 19.41 -9.70 -41.40
C SER A 13 17.95 -9.39 -41.04
N SER A 14 17.53 -9.85 -39.90
CA SER A 14 16.32 -9.37 -39.24
C SER A 14 16.49 -7.87 -38.96
N LEU A 15 15.67 -7.05 -39.62
CA LEU A 15 15.56 -5.63 -39.35
C LEU A 15 15.02 -5.43 -37.96
N GLU A 16 15.90 -5.11 -37.01
CA GLU A 16 15.50 -4.52 -35.74
C GLU A 16 14.82 -3.19 -36.03
N ARG A 17 13.53 -3.07 -35.67
CA ARG A 17 12.84 -1.78 -35.69
C ARG A 17 13.52 -0.83 -34.72
N PRO A 18 13.74 0.44 -35.08
CA PRO A 18 14.33 1.41 -34.16
C PRO A 18 13.42 1.61 -32.94
N ALA A 19 14.00 1.63 -31.75
CA ALA A 19 13.31 1.74 -30.46
C ALA A 19 12.32 2.94 -30.34
N SER A 20 12.50 3.97 -31.18
CA SER A 20 11.60 5.14 -31.26
C SER A 20 10.21 4.81 -31.84
N GLN A 21 10.10 3.81 -32.69
CA GLN A 21 8.84 3.47 -33.36
C GLN A 21 7.95 2.62 -32.45
N ASP A 22 8.52 1.72 -31.66
CA ASP A 22 7.79 0.92 -30.66
C ASP A 22 7.20 1.80 -29.53
N SER A 23 7.91 2.88 -29.14
CA SER A 23 7.41 3.83 -28.15
C SER A 23 6.25 4.66 -28.66
N GLN A 24 6.24 5.02 -29.95
CA GLN A 24 5.18 5.80 -30.59
C GLN A 24 3.91 4.94 -30.76
N ASP A 25 4.05 3.70 -31.24
CA ASP A 25 2.96 2.74 -31.37
C ASP A 25 2.30 2.46 -29.99
N SER A 26 3.10 2.35 -28.93
CA SER A 26 2.58 2.09 -27.57
C SER A 26 1.82 3.29 -27.00
N MET A 27 2.19 4.52 -27.36
CA MET A 27 1.48 5.73 -26.96
C MET A 27 0.11 5.83 -27.65
N GLU A 28 0.03 5.44 -28.95
CA GLU A 28 -1.24 5.36 -29.67
C GLU A 28 -2.18 4.33 -29.04
N ASP A 29 -1.66 3.20 -28.57
CA ASP A 29 -2.42 2.20 -27.83
C ASP A 29 -3.01 2.75 -26.52
N TYR A 30 -2.21 3.51 -25.76
CA TYR A 30 -2.70 4.19 -24.56
C TYR A 30 -3.89 5.10 -24.86
N TRP A 31 -3.76 5.95 -25.88
CA TRP A 31 -4.83 6.90 -26.25
C TRP A 31 -6.06 6.19 -26.82
N SER A 32 -5.86 5.11 -27.56
CA SER A 32 -6.98 4.26 -28.02
C SER A 32 -7.75 3.69 -26.84
N GLU A 33 -7.06 3.24 -25.78
CA GLU A 33 -7.71 2.72 -24.58
C GLU A 33 -8.41 3.84 -23.79
N VAL A 34 -7.82 5.03 -23.66
CA VAL A 34 -8.47 6.21 -23.04
C VAL A 34 -9.75 6.57 -23.80
N LYS A 35 -9.72 6.58 -25.12
CA LYS A 35 -10.90 6.86 -25.97
C LYS A 35 -12.01 5.84 -25.73
N ASN A 36 -11.67 4.55 -25.66
CA ASN A 36 -12.63 3.50 -25.34
C ASN A 36 -13.27 3.72 -23.95
N ILE A 37 -12.49 4.21 -22.97
CA ILE A 37 -13.00 4.54 -21.63
C ILE A 37 -13.95 5.73 -21.67
N GLU A 38 -13.68 6.77 -22.48
CA GLU A 38 -14.53 7.95 -22.64
C GLU A 38 -15.87 7.56 -23.31
N GLU A 39 -15.85 6.75 -24.37
CA GLU A 39 -17.05 6.29 -25.07
C GLU A 39 -17.96 5.43 -24.17
N ASP A 40 -17.38 4.58 -23.32
CA ASP A 40 -18.12 3.81 -22.32
C ASP A 40 -18.66 4.72 -21.18
N GLY A 41 -17.96 5.83 -20.87
CA GLY A 41 -18.28 6.75 -19.78
C GLY A 41 -19.40 7.75 -20.08
N GLU A 42 -19.63 8.14 -21.35
CA GLU A 42 -20.66 9.13 -21.70
C GLU A 42 -22.09 8.68 -21.33
N ARG A 43 -22.31 7.37 -21.23
CA ARG A 43 -23.61 6.79 -20.83
C ARG A 43 -23.86 6.78 -19.31
N ALA A 44 -22.84 7.04 -18.49
CA ALA A 44 -22.94 7.01 -17.02
C ALA A 44 -22.92 8.42 -16.38
N HIS A 45 -22.98 9.50 -17.18
CA HIS A 45 -22.54 10.84 -16.81
C HIS A 45 -23.58 11.74 -16.14
N GLU A 46 -24.86 11.38 -16.05
CA GLU A 46 -25.89 12.29 -15.52
C GLU A 46 -25.90 12.45 -14.00
N ASP A 47 -25.16 11.64 -13.25
CA ASP A 47 -25.28 11.52 -11.79
C ASP A 47 -24.09 12.10 -10.95
N LEU A 48 -23.13 12.82 -11.56
CA LEU A 48 -21.91 13.30 -10.86
C LEU A 48 -21.89 14.81 -10.56
N LEU A 49 -23.04 15.42 -10.35
CA LEU A 49 -23.13 16.86 -10.05
C LEU A 49 -23.47 17.10 -8.59
N GLU A 50 -22.45 17.13 -7.74
CA GLU A 50 -22.36 18.05 -6.58
C GLU A 50 -20.91 18.10 -6.11
N ARG A 51 -20.10 18.91 -6.80
CA ARG A 51 -18.79 19.32 -6.30
C ARG A 51 -18.98 20.48 -5.31
N GLY A 52 -19.35 20.17 -4.09
CA GLY A 52 -19.12 21.10 -2.98
C GLY A 52 -17.60 21.18 -2.73
N SER A 53 -17.03 22.38 -2.66
CA SER A 53 -15.66 22.58 -2.17
C SER A 53 -15.55 21.94 -0.80
N MET A 54 -14.63 20.96 -0.65
CA MET A 54 -14.38 20.39 0.68
C MET A 54 -13.72 21.41 1.58
N ASP A 55 -14.20 21.50 2.80
CA ASP A 55 -13.52 22.21 3.87
C ASP A 55 -12.23 21.47 4.24
N GLU A 56 -11.14 22.20 4.42
CA GLU A 56 -9.84 21.65 4.81
C GLU A 56 -9.94 20.85 6.13
N ALA A 57 -10.89 21.19 7.01
CA ALA A 57 -11.16 20.44 8.24
C ALA A 57 -11.65 19.01 7.96
N GLU A 58 -12.54 18.82 6.99
CA GLU A 58 -13.05 17.49 6.61
C GLU A 58 -11.94 16.60 6.03
N LEU A 59 -10.98 17.21 5.32
CA LEU A 59 -9.82 16.48 4.78
C LEU A 59 -8.87 16.02 5.88
N GLU A 60 -8.62 16.88 6.88
CA GLU A 60 -7.78 16.51 8.03
C GLU A 60 -8.48 15.48 8.92
N GLU A 61 -9.80 15.63 9.12
CA GLU A 61 -10.62 14.66 9.85
C GLU A 61 -10.55 13.27 9.20
N ALA A 62 -10.76 13.19 7.89
CA ALA A 62 -10.68 11.92 7.15
C ALA A 62 -9.29 11.26 7.30
N TRP A 63 -8.21 12.06 7.23
CA TRP A 63 -6.86 11.55 7.42
C TRP A 63 -6.63 11.04 8.84
N LEU A 64 -7.09 11.76 9.87
CA LEU A 64 -6.97 11.34 11.26
C LEU A 64 -7.76 10.07 11.56
N GLN A 65 -8.96 9.93 10.97
CA GLN A 65 -9.77 8.71 11.06
C GLN A 65 -9.05 7.52 10.43
N GLU A 66 -8.51 7.69 9.22
CA GLU A 66 -7.79 6.66 8.50
C GLU A 66 -6.48 6.26 9.19
N ALA A 67 -5.80 7.21 9.84
CA ALA A 67 -4.61 6.96 10.65
C ALA A 67 -4.91 6.30 12.02
N GLY A 68 -6.19 6.00 12.33
CA GLY A 68 -6.58 5.43 13.62
C GLY A 68 -6.50 6.42 14.79
N LEU A 69 -6.55 7.72 14.51
CA LEU A 69 -6.34 8.82 15.46
C LEU A 69 -7.62 9.65 15.71
N SER A 70 -8.79 9.08 15.44
CA SER A 70 -10.09 9.78 15.56
C SER A 70 -10.35 10.34 16.97
N THR A 71 -9.86 9.69 18.02
CA THR A 71 -10.03 10.16 19.41
C THR A 71 -9.31 11.48 19.70
N LEU A 72 -8.32 11.88 18.90
CA LEU A 72 -7.67 13.20 19.03
C LEU A 72 -8.57 14.37 18.67
N MET A 73 -9.66 14.11 17.93
CA MET A 73 -10.62 15.14 17.50
C MET A 73 -11.67 15.46 18.58
N SER A 74 -12.01 14.47 19.41
CA SER A 74 -13.03 14.63 20.46
C SER A 74 -12.56 15.44 21.68
N GLY A 75 -11.26 15.75 21.76
CA GLY A 75 -10.70 16.49 22.88
C GLY A 75 -10.68 15.71 24.20
N GLU A 76 -11.13 14.49 24.19
CA GLU A 76 -10.98 13.57 25.32
C GLU A 76 -9.53 13.11 25.41
N LEU A 77 -8.73 13.86 26.15
CA LEU A 77 -7.41 13.47 26.61
C LEU A 77 -7.57 12.34 27.65
N GLY A 78 -7.84 11.13 27.17
CA GLY A 78 -7.96 9.93 27.98
C GLY A 78 -7.20 8.79 27.33
N GLU A 79 -6.53 8.02 28.17
CA GLU A 79 -5.71 6.84 27.85
C GLU A 79 -6.41 5.89 26.87
N GLY A 80 -6.19 6.10 25.57
CA GLY A 80 -6.85 5.36 24.49
C GLY A 80 -5.88 4.82 23.44
N PRO A 81 -6.37 4.07 22.45
CA PRO A 81 -5.56 3.46 21.38
C PRO A 81 -4.70 4.46 20.60
N ALA A 82 -5.17 5.72 20.46
CA ALA A 82 -4.42 6.76 19.79
C ALA A 82 -3.17 7.20 20.57
N GLU A 83 -3.23 7.23 21.92
CA GLU A 83 -2.06 7.57 22.74
C GLU A 83 -1.00 6.47 22.68
N ALA A 84 -1.43 5.20 22.70
CA ALA A 84 -0.54 4.08 22.48
C ALA A 84 0.16 4.19 21.12
N LEU A 85 -0.58 4.52 20.05
CA LEU A 85 0.00 4.72 18.72
C LEU A 85 1.00 5.89 18.72
N LEU A 86 0.63 7.04 19.27
CA LEU A 86 1.51 8.22 19.35
C LEU A 86 2.81 7.93 20.11
N SER A 87 2.74 7.15 21.18
CA SER A 87 3.92 6.79 21.99
C SER A 87 4.95 5.93 21.25
N THR A 88 4.54 5.30 20.14
CA THR A 88 5.40 4.41 19.35
C THR A 88 5.98 5.08 18.11
N LEU A 89 5.46 6.26 17.72
CA LEU A 89 5.89 6.98 16.53
C LEU A 89 7.33 7.50 16.65
N THR A 90 8.02 7.57 15.52
CA THR A 90 9.29 8.29 15.41
C THR A 90 9.07 9.80 15.60
N ARG A 91 10.15 10.53 15.86
CA ARG A 91 10.06 11.99 16.04
C ARG A 91 9.48 12.69 14.81
N SER A 92 9.86 12.26 13.61
CA SER A 92 9.38 12.81 12.35
C SER A 92 7.89 12.51 12.13
N GLN A 93 7.47 11.28 12.37
CA GLN A 93 6.08 10.85 12.30
C GLN A 93 5.19 11.59 13.32
N ALA A 94 5.65 11.70 14.57
CA ALA A 94 4.93 12.45 15.61
C ALA A 94 4.78 13.93 15.27
N ALA A 95 5.80 14.56 14.69
CA ALA A 95 5.73 15.94 14.21
C ALA A 95 4.72 16.10 13.07
N MET A 96 4.63 15.11 12.15
CA MET A 96 3.64 15.09 11.08
C MET A 96 2.22 14.99 11.64
N VAL A 97 1.96 14.04 12.55
CA VAL A 97 0.64 13.92 13.19
C VAL A 97 0.26 15.21 13.90
N LYS A 98 1.18 15.82 14.66
CA LYS A 98 0.93 17.11 15.32
C LYS A 98 0.55 18.19 14.32
N LYS A 99 1.29 18.33 13.21
CA LYS A 99 0.98 19.29 12.13
C LYS A 99 -0.45 19.10 11.61
N ARG A 100 -0.93 17.86 11.46
CA ARG A 100 -2.29 17.54 11.02
C ARG A 100 -3.36 17.93 12.05
N VAL A 101 -3.13 17.59 13.31
CA VAL A 101 -4.03 17.95 14.41
C VAL A 101 -4.11 19.49 14.58
N ASP A 102 -2.97 20.19 14.48
CA ASP A 102 -2.90 21.63 14.55
C ASP A 102 -3.70 22.28 13.40
N ASN A 103 -3.55 21.78 12.16
CA ASN A 103 -4.30 22.23 10.99
C ASN A 103 -5.81 22.03 11.20
N TYR A 104 -6.24 20.84 11.61
CA TYR A 104 -7.63 20.55 11.93
C TYR A 104 -8.20 21.55 12.96
N THR A 105 -7.49 21.73 14.06
CA THR A 105 -7.91 22.62 15.15
C THR A 105 -8.01 24.08 14.69
N LEU A 106 -7.05 24.55 13.89
CA LEU A 106 -7.05 25.92 13.35
C LEU A 106 -8.22 26.15 12.40
N THR A 107 -8.53 25.20 11.54
CA THR A 107 -9.63 25.28 10.57
C THR A 107 -10.98 25.26 11.30
N MET A 108 -11.14 24.38 12.29
CA MET A 108 -12.35 24.35 13.13
C MET A 108 -12.56 25.68 13.90
N ARG A 109 -11.49 26.27 14.44
CA ARG A 109 -11.57 27.60 15.09
C ARG A 109 -11.96 28.70 14.11
N LYS A 110 -11.50 28.68 12.87
CA LYS A 110 -11.91 29.61 11.81
C LYS A 110 -13.40 29.45 11.49
N ARG A 111 -13.87 28.20 11.35
CA ARG A 111 -15.28 27.87 11.09
C ARG A 111 -16.19 28.37 12.20
N ASN A 112 -15.83 28.17 13.46
CA ASN A 112 -16.63 28.63 14.61
C ASN A 112 -16.62 30.15 14.81
N LYS A 113 -15.68 30.89 14.19
CA LYS A 113 -15.62 32.37 14.23
C LYS A 113 -16.35 33.03 13.07
N GLN A 114 -16.74 32.31 12.02
CA GLN A 114 -17.59 32.87 10.97
C GLN A 114 -19.02 32.99 11.51
N PRO A 115 -19.64 34.19 11.42
CA PRO A 115 -21.03 34.34 11.83
C PRO A 115 -21.89 33.40 10.98
N ALA A 116 -22.79 32.67 11.65
CA ALA A 116 -23.73 31.80 10.97
C ALA A 116 -24.49 32.64 9.92
N ARG A 117 -24.36 32.30 8.65
CA ARG A 117 -25.16 32.88 7.58
C ARG A 117 -26.61 32.55 7.89
N HIS A 118 -27.43 33.57 8.05
CA HIS A 118 -28.86 33.41 8.28
C HIS A 118 -29.44 32.64 7.10
N VAL A 119 -30.26 31.62 7.38
CA VAL A 119 -30.94 30.79 6.36
C VAL A 119 -31.73 31.64 5.36
N GLN A 120 -32.15 32.86 5.77
CA GLN A 120 -32.84 33.82 4.92
C GLN A 120 -31.99 34.39 3.79
N ASP A 121 -30.66 34.46 3.92
CA ASP A 121 -29.77 34.99 2.87
C ASP A 121 -29.55 34.01 1.70
N VAL A 122 -29.94 32.75 1.87
CA VAL A 122 -29.77 31.69 0.83
C VAL A 122 -30.96 31.67 -0.14
N PHE A 123 -32.10 32.26 0.23
CA PHE A 123 -33.33 32.23 -0.54
C PHE A 123 -33.76 33.60 -1.12
N SER A 124 -32.87 34.60 -1.08
CA SER A 124 -33.14 35.88 -1.76
C SER A 124 -32.88 35.73 -3.26
N THR A 125 -33.92 35.42 -4.01
CA THR A 125 -33.94 35.56 -5.46
C THR A 125 -33.82 37.04 -5.84
N PRO A 126 -33.04 37.39 -6.87
CA PRO A 126 -33.02 38.76 -7.40
C PRO A 126 -34.16 38.89 -8.39
N ASP A 127 -35.22 39.54 -7.99
CA ASP A 127 -36.26 39.98 -8.92
C ASP A 127 -36.29 41.49 -9.08
N THR A 128 -36.10 41.90 -10.31
CA THR A 128 -36.67 42.99 -11.07
C THR A 128 -36.19 44.45 -10.84
N LEU A 129 -35.41 44.88 -11.80
CA LEU A 129 -35.57 46.02 -12.73
C LEU A 129 -36.20 47.34 -12.19
N LEU A 130 -35.48 48.42 -12.51
CA LEU A 130 -35.90 49.74 -12.98
C LEU A 130 -35.79 50.92 -12.02
N VAL A 131 -35.06 51.91 -12.59
CA VAL A 131 -35.17 53.38 -12.51
C VAL A 131 -34.17 54.09 -11.62
N ASP A 132 -33.15 54.67 -12.30
CA ASP A 132 -32.48 55.94 -11.95
C ASP A 132 -33.51 57.10 -11.87
N PRO A 133 -33.28 58.24 -11.22
CA PRO A 133 -32.10 59.06 -11.45
C PRO A 133 -31.62 60.00 -10.27
N ILE A 134 -30.47 60.65 -10.54
CA ILE A 134 -30.05 62.02 -10.11
C ILE A 134 -29.15 62.11 -8.87
N LEU A 135 -27.88 62.43 -9.16
CA LEU A 135 -26.88 63.12 -8.36
C LEU A 135 -27.39 64.52 -7.78
N PRO A 136 -26.78 65.09 -6.72
CA PRO A 136 -25.49 65.74 -6.92
C PRO A 136 -24.50 65.80 -5.70
N VAL A 137 -23.23 66.01 -6.06
CA VAL A 137 -22.19 66.90 -5.53
C VAL A 137 -21.49 66.63 -4.21
N SER A 138 -20.18 66.35 -4.40
CA SER A 138 -19.10 66.49 -3.41
C SER A 138 -18.95 67.93 -2.87
N PRO A 139 -18.19 68.21 -1.77
CA PRO A 139 -16.74 68.37 -1.97
C PRO A 139 -15.77 68.04 -0.80
N LYS A 140 -14.50 67.85 -1.24
CA LYS A 140 -13.21 68.28 -0.65
C LYS A 140 -12.55 67.49 0.48
N SER A 141 -11.41 66.92 0.05
CA SER A 141 -10.18 66.71 0.86
C SER A 141 -9.58 68.03 1.34
N PRO A 142 -8.64 68.06 2.31
CA PRO A 142 -7.24 67.84 1.90
C PRO A 142 -6.28 67.19 2.92
N ASN A 143 -5.23 66.55 2.31
CA ASN A 143 -3.79 66.54 2.66
C ASN A 143 -3.28 66.03 4.02
N GLY A 144 -2.28 65.17 3.92
CA GLY A 144 -1.16 65.13 4.85
C GLY A 144 -0.28 63.89 4.87
N HIS A 145 0.74 63.87 4.01
CA HIS A 145 2.11 63.35 4.19
C HIS A 145 2.42 62.00 4.82
N MET A 146 3.08 61.18 4.00
CA MET A 146 4.12 60.21 4.39
C MET A 146 5.28 60.87 5.17
N PRO A 147 6.09 60.12 5.97
CA PRO A 147 7.24 59.49 5.37
C PRO A 147 7.65 58.11 5.95
N SER A 148 8.37 57.38 5.07
CA SER A 148 9.21 56.23 5.31
C SER A 148 10.18 56.40 6.48
N ARG A 149 10.43 55.30 7.22
CA ARG A 149 11.74 55.06 7.82
C ARG A 149 11.99 53.58 8.08
N CYS A 150 12.97 53.04 7.32
CA CYS A 150 13.73 51.87 7.68
C CYS A 150 14.44 52.04 9.01
N ILE A 151 14.40 51.04 9.87
CA ILE A 151 15.38 50.90 10.95
C ILE A 151 15.85 49.44 10.98
N HIS A 152 17.09 49.24 10.52
CA HIS A 152 17.95 48.13 10.90
C HIS A 152 18.21 48.14 12.40
N ARG A 153 18.08 47.02 13.05
CA ARG A 153 18.66 46.81 14.38
C ARG A 153 19.33 45.45 14.46
N THR A 154 20.62 45.46 14.26
CA THR A 154 21.57 44.45 14.71
C THR A 154 21.60 44.46 16.24
N SER A 155 21.46 43.31 16.85
CA SER A 155 21.85 43.11 18.24
C SER A 155 22.51 41.73 18.41
N SER A 156 23.82 41.77 18.48
CA SER A 156 24.69 40.74 18.99
C SER A 156 24.37 40.50 20.47
N ARG A 157 24.13 39.24 20.84
CA ARG A 157 24.16 38.83 22.25
C ARG A 157 25.08 37.62 22.44
N VAL A 158 26.06 37.85 23.22
CA VAL A 158 27.12 37.05 23.82
C VAL A 158 26.59 35.72 24.38
N ARG A 159 27.31 34.63 24.05
CA ARG A 159 27.19 33.31 24.71
C ARG A 159 27.88 33.32 26.06
N PRO A 160 27.32 32.71 27.10
CA PRO A 160 28.12 32.25 28.26
C PRO A 160 28.65 30.83 27.98
N ALA A 161 29.92 30.66 28.26
CA ALA A 161 30.63 29.38 28.23
C ALA A 161 30.19 28.48 29.40
N PHE A 162 29.95 27.21 29.12
CA PHE A 162 29.84 26.14 30.11
C PHE A 162 31.05 25.22 30.04
N PRO A 163 31.50 24.68 31.19
CA PRO A 163 32.77 23.96 31.30
C PRO A 163 32.68 22.54 30.74
N SER A 164 33.75 22.13 30.09
CA SER A 164 34.03 20.79 29.57
C SER A 164 34.14 19.76 30.69
N PHE A 165 33.22 18.77 30.67
CA PHE A 165 33.45 17.50 31.35
C PHE A 165 33.82 16.45 30.29
N SER A 166 35.01 15.88 30.44
CA SER A 166 35.49 14.73 29.68
C SER A 166 34.79 13.47 30.17
N PRO A 167 34.19 12.65 29.29
CA PRO A 167 33.81 11.30 29.65
C PRO A 167 34.93 10.33 29.29
N VAL A 168 35.24 9.49 30.26
CA VAL A 168 36.13 8.33 30.21
C VAL A 168 35.65 7.38 29.09
N GLU A 169 36.54 7.09 28.14
CA GLU A 169 36.36 6.10 27.10
C GLU A 169 36.18 4.69 27.68
N ARG A 170 34.97 4.15 27.61
CA ARG A 170 34.78 2.70 27.56
C ARG A 170 34.72 2.30 26.07
N ARG A 171 35.81 1.71 25.61
CA ARG A 171 35.85 1.00 24.33
C ARG A 171 34.89 -0.17 24.41
N VAL A 172 33.69 0.01 23.86
CA VAL A 172 32.84 -1.08 23.41
C VAL A 172 33.26 -1.35 21.95
N SER A 173 33.72 -2.56 21.71
CA SER A 173 34.04 -3.05 20.37
C SER A 173 32.76 -3.02 19.51
N GLU A 174 32.58 -1.95 18.74
CA GLU A 174 31.55 -1.87 17.71
C GLU A 174 32.01 -2.74 16.54
N CYS A 175 31.32 -3.86 16.33
CA CYS A 175 31.30 -4.49 15.02
C CYS A 175 30.79 -3.43 14.01
N PRO A 176 31.50 -3.22 12.89
CA PRO A 176 31.00 -2.32 11.87
C PRO A 176 29.66 -2.88 11.36
N PRO A 177 28.64 -2.02 11.16
CA PRO A 177 27.38 -2.46 10.54
C PRO A 177 27.71 -3.06 9.17
N PRO A 178 27.01 -4.13 8.74
CA PRO A 178 27.20 -4.72 7.43
C PRO A 178 27.02 -3.59 6.39
N GLN A 179 28.01 -3.45 5.51
CA GLN A 179 27.91 -2.54 4.36
C GLN A 179 26.75 -3.02 3.51
N GLU A 180 25.62 -2.29 3.56
CA GLU A 180 24.51 -2.48 2.66
C GLU A 180 25.02 -2.23 1.24
N THR A 181 25.02 -3.27 0.42
CA THR A 181 25.27 -3.12 -1.01
C THR A 181 24.16 -2.24 -1.60
N SER A 182 24.48 -1.39 -2.57
CA SER A 182 23.56 -0.41 -3.16
C SER A 182 22.22 -1.01 -3.64
N ASP A 183 22.18 -2.32 -3.86
CA ASP A 183 21.06 -3.05 -4.45
C ASP A 183 20.08 -3.65 -3.43
N THR A 184 20.33 -3.52 -2.13
CA THR A 184 19.44 -4.05 -1.09
C THR A 184 18.54 -2.93 -0.56
N LEU A 185 17.21 -3.14 -0.64
CA LEU A 185 16.24 -2.26 0.02
C LEU A 185 16.22 -2.55 1.52
N SER A 186 16.56 -1.53 2.33
CA SER A 186 16.46 -1.66 3.77
C SER A 186 14.99 -1.65 4.21
N PHE A 187 14.58 -2.70 4.94
CA PHE A 187 13.26 -2.83 5.54
C PHE A 187 13.27 -2.62 7.05
N GLN A 188 14.43 -2.28 7.63
CA GLN A 188 14.61 -2.21 9.08
C GLN A 188 14.28 -0.84 9.66
N VAL A 189 14.47 0.22 8.86
CA VAL A 189 14.31 1.61 9.28
C VAL A 189 13.14 2.23 8.50
N PRO A 190 12.32 3.11 9.13
CA PRO A 190 11.31 3.88 8.41
C PRO A 190 11.91 4.62 7.22
N TYR A 191 11.21 4.63 6.10
CA TYR A 191 11.71 5.20 4.85
C TYR A 191 11.98 6.70 4.94
N SER A 192 11.14 7.42 5.70
CA SER A 192 11.32 8.84 6.00
C SER A 192 12.62 9.13 6.76
N GLU A 193 13.03 8.25 7.66
CA GLU A 193 14.29 8.39 8.40
C GLU A 193 15.50 8.13 7.50
N GLY A 194 15.40 7.18 6.56
CA GLY A 194 16.42 6.95 5.53
C GLY A 194 16.71 8.20 4.71
N VAL A 195 15.67 8.90 4.23
CA VAL A 195 15.80 10.16 3.48
C VAL A 195 16.46 11.26 4.31
N THR A 196 16.06 11.40 5.58
CA THR A 196 16.63 12.45 6.46
C THR A 196 18.09 12.18 6.85
N ALA A 197 18.49 10.93 7.00
CA ALA A 197 19.87 10.52 7.26
C ALA A 197 20.77 10.83 6.07
N HIS A 198 20.31 10.55 4.84
CA HIS A 198 21.05 10.90 3.61
C HIS A 198 21.27 12.41 3.46
N ARG A 199 20.26 13.24 3.75
CA ARG A 199 20.42 14.71 3.70
C ARG A 199 21.42 15.27 4.71
N ARG A 200 21.62 14.62 5.85
CA ARG A 200 22.58 15.06 6.89
C ARG A 200 24.02 14.62 6.63
N GLY A 201 24.22 13.55 5.87
CA GLY A 201 25.53 12.92 5.67
C GLY A 201 26.32 13.38 4.46
N ARG A 202 25.73 14.07 3.48
CA ARG A 202 26.41 14.41 2.24
C ARG A 202 26.00 15.79 1.68
N GLN A 203 26.97 16.69 1.70
CA GLN A 203 27.15 17.77 0.73
C GLN A 203 27.97 17.20 -0.46
N GLY A 204 27.43 16.25 -1.20
CA GLY A 204 28.10 15.65 -2.35
C GLY A 204 27.10 14.80 -3.14
N ASP A 205 27.22 14.82 -4.47
CA ASP A 205 26.37 14.14 -5.43
C ASP A 205 26.03 12.71 -5.01
N CYS A 206 24.75 12.48 -4.75
CA CYS A 206 24.23 11.16 -4.46
C CYS A 206 24.11 10.39 -5.78
N GLN A 207 24.97 9.41 -6.02
CA GLN A 207 24.88 8.50 -7.17
C GLN A 207 23.54 7.73 -7.21
N ASP A 208 22.84 7.59 -6.07
CA ASP A 208 21.52 6.95 -5.97
C ASP A 208 20.39 7.79 -6.56
N CYS A 209 20.66 9.05 -6.93
CA CYS A 209 19.70 9.96 -7.58
C CYS A 209 19.82 9.97 -9.10
N GLN A 210 20.42 8.97 -9.71
CA GLN A 210 20.40 8.86 -11.18
C GLN A 210 18.94 8.72 -11.62
N LEU A 211 18.48 9.75 -12.33
CA LEU A 211 17.21 9.76 -13.03
C LEU A 211 17.22 8.58 -14.00
N ILE A 212 16.48 7.52 -13.67
CA ILE A 212 16.14 6.54 -14.69
C ILE A 212 15.31 7.29 -15.73
N ARG A 213 15.81 7.34 -16.96
CA ARG A 213 15.01 7.80 -18.08
C ARG A 213 13.78 6.90 -18.12
N ARG A 214 12.59 7.48 -18.21
CA ARG A 214 11.31 6.74 -18.25
C ARG A 214 11.28 5.70 -19.37
N ASP A 215 12.14 5.85 -20.35
CA ASP A 215 12.29 4.99 -21.53
C ASP A 215 13.43 3.96 -21.39
N ASP A 216 14.10 3.90 -20.21
CA ASP A 216 15.16 2.93 -20.00
C ASP A 216 14.58 1.51 -19.97
N PRO A 217 14.99 0.58 -20.85
CA PRO A 217 14.50 -0.79 -20.85
C PRO A 217 14.84 -1.51 -19.55
N ASP A 218 15.96 -1.15 -18.90
CA ASP A 218 16.44 -1.85 -17.72
C ASP A 218 16.01 -1.17 -16.43
N LEU A 219 15.17 -1.86 -15.67
CA LEU A 219 14.83 -1.46 -14.30
C LEU A 219 15.92 -1.94 -13.33
N PRO A 220 16.24 -1.16 -12.27
CA PRO A 220 17.23 -1.59 -11.30
C PRO A 220 16.79 -2.88 -10.60
N THR A 221 17.74 -3.76 -10.36
CA THR A 221 17.47 -5.01 -9.63
C THR A 221 17.59 -4.74 -8.13
N PHE A 222 16.51 -4.98 -7.38
CA PHE A 222 16.52 -4.91 -5.93
C PHE A 222 16.43 -6.30 -5.32
N GLN A 223 17.33 -6.58 -4.40
CA GLN A 223 17.31 -7.84 -3.65
C GLN A 223 16.44 -7.71 -2.40
N LEU A 224 15.62 -8.74 -2.15
CA LEU A 224 14.89 -8.85 -0.88
C LEU A 224 15.89 -9.08 0.26
N PRO A 225 15.81 -8.30 1.36
CA PRO A 225 16.61 -8.58 2.54
C PRO A 225 16.24 -9.95 3.11
N ARG A 226 17.19 -10.62 3.74
CA ARG A 226 16.98 -11.88 4.48
C ARG A 226 17.14 -11.64 5.98
N PRO A 227 16.14 -11.08 6.67
CA PRO A 227 16.22 -10.82 8.09
C PRO A 227 16.20 -12.14 8.88
N LYS A 228 16.88 -12.21 10.01
CA LYS A 228 16.85 -13.37 10.90
C LYS A 228 15.44 -13.72 11.40
N LEU A 229 14.59 -12.71 11.55
CA LEU A 229 13.17 -12.89 11.87
C LEU A 229 12.35 -13.46 10.71
N GLY A 230 12.95 -13.77 9.55
CA GLY A 230 12.29 -14.24 8.34
C GLY A 230 11.53 -13.14 7.60
N LEU A 231 11.22 -13.40 6.33
CA LEU A 231 10.31 -12.57 5.55
C LEU A 231 8.87 -12.74 6.07
N THR A 232 8.09 -11.70 5.97
CA THR A 232 6.67 -11.73 6.31
C THR A 232 5.89 -11.16 5.14
N HIS A 233 5.01 -11.95 4.56
CA HIS A 233 4.10 -11.49 3.53
C HIS A 233 2.82 -10.95 4.17
N ILE A 234 2.10 -10.11 3.45
CA ILE A 234 0.84 -9.53 3.92
C ILE A 234 -0.15 -10.59 4.43
N GLN A 235 -0.22 -11.72 3.72
CA GLN A 235 -1.10 -12.85 4.04
C GLN A 235 -0.64 -13.70 5.25
N ASP A 236 0.52 -13.40 5.81
CA ASP A 236 1.07 -14.09 6.98
C ASP A 236 0.61 -13.48 8.30
N LEU A 237 -0.03 -12.32 8.24
CA LEU A 237 -0.46 -11.55 9.42
C LEU A 237 -1.97 -11.61 9.62
N SER A 238 -2.38 -11.44 10.87
CA SER A 238 -3.79 -11.29 11.22
C SER A 238 -4.38 -10.01 10.60
N CYS A 239 -5.69 -10.00 10.30
CA CYS A 239 -6.40 -8.82 9.81
C CYS A 239 -6.27 -7.62 10.76
N GLU A 240 -6.22 -7.88 12.07
CA GLU A 240 -6.08 -6.84 13.10
C GLU A 240 -4.69 -6.17 13.05
N ASP A 241 -3.63 -6.96 12.91
CA ASP A 241 -2.28 -6.42 12.75
C ASP A 241 -2.13 -5.68 11.41
N MET A 242 -2.75 -6.18 10.34
CA MET A 242 -2.78 -5.51 9.04
C MET A 242 -3.49 -4.14 9.08
N LYS A 243 -4.56 -3.99 9.88
CA LYS A 243 -5.18 -2.66 10.12
C LYS A 243 -4.19 -1.70 10.79
N LYS A 244 -3.46 -2.17 11.81
CA LYS A 244 -2.43 -1.36 12.49
C LYS A 244 -1.29 -0.99 11.54
N ILE A 245 -0.87 -1.92 10.67
CA ILE A 245 0.09 -1.65 9.60
C ILE A 245 -0.43 -0.55 8.68
N GLY A 246 -1.71 -0.58 8.30
CA GLY A 246 -2.34 0.47 7.51
C GLY A 246 -2.21 1.85 8.18
N TYR A 247 -2.54 1.97 9.48
CA TYR A 247 -2.41 3.23 10.23
C TYR A 247 -0.97 3.78 10.19
N ILE A 248 -0.01 2.91 10.51
CA ILE A 248 1.41 3.29 10.53
C ILE A 248 1.90 3.64 9.12
N SER A 249 1.48 2.88 8.10
CA SER A 249 1.86 3.12 6.71
C SER A 249 1.34 4.45 6.18
N LEU A 250 0.15 4.89 6.58
CA LEU A 250 -0.39 6.20 6.19
C LEU A 250 0.43 7.35 6.81
N ILE A 251 0.74 7.23 8.10
CA ILE A 251 1.58 8.22 8.79
C ILE A 251 2.96 8.26 8.16
N GLU A 252 3.55 7.08 7.91
CA GLU A 252 4.87 6.97 7.29
C GLU A 252 4.89 7.51 5.86
N LEU A 253 3.92 7.16 5.02
CA LEU A 253 3.82 7.66 3.64
C LEU A 253 3.72 9.19 3.60
N THR A 254 2.88 9.76 4.48
CA THR A 254 2.72 11.22 4.57
C THR A 254 4.02 11.89 4.99
N THR A 255 4.71 11.30 5.99
CA THR A 255 6.00 11.80 6.47
C THR A 255 7.09 11.65 5.39
N PHE A 256 7.09 10.54 4.68
CA PHE A 256 8.05 10.23 3.62
C PHE A 256 7.94 11.22 2.45
N TYR A 257 6.71 11.50 1.98
CA TYR A 257 6.49 12.50 0.94
C TYR A 257 6.85 13.93 1.39
N ASP A 258 6.53 14.30 2.63
CA ASP A 258 6.94 15.60 3.21
C ASP A 258 8.49 15.72 3.25
N CYS A 259 9.20 14.64 3.62
CA CYS A 259 10.66 14.59 3.57
C CYS A 259 11.21 14.70 2.14
N LEU A 260 10.52 14.18 1.13
CA LEU A 260 10.89 14.31 -0.27
C LEU A 260 10.51 15.68 -0.87
N GLY A 261 9.74 16.50 -0.15
CA GLY A 261 9.24 17.79 -0.62
C GLY A 261 8.08 17.66 -1.62
N ILE A 262 7.36 16.53 -1.57
CA ILE A 262 6.21 16.25 -2.43
C ILE A 262 4.93 16.57 -1.67
N GLU A 263 4.14 17.50 -2.20
CA GLU A 263 2.85 17.85 -1.63
C GLU A 263 1.76 16.90 -2.15
N LEU A 264 1.07 16.22 -1.25
CA LEU A 264 -0.04 15.35 -1.60
C LEU A 264 -1.32 16.17 -1.79
N LYS A 265 -1.80 16.22 -3.02
CA LYS A 265 -3.15 16.71 -3.32
C LYS A 265 -4.16 15.74 -2.71
N ARG A 266 -5.12 16.25 -1.96
CA ARG A 266 -6.18 15.46 -1.35
C ARG A 266 -7.46 15.62 -2.15
N ASN A 267 -8.07 14.51 -2.50
CA ASN A 267 -9.35 14.49 -3.20
C ASN A 267 -10.43 13.92 -2.27
N ARG A 268 -11.63 14.47 -2.37
CA ARG A 268 -12.80 13.88 -1.73
C ARG A 268 -13.03 12.50 -2.33
N ALA A 269 -13.31 11.51 -1.48
CA ALA A 269 -13.95 10.28 -1.91
C ALA A 269 -15.33 10.62 -2.49
N ALA A 270 -15.42 10.74 -3.82
CA ALA A 270 -16.70 10.96 -4.48
C ALA A 270 -17.60 9.75 -4.19
N ARG A 271 -18.83 9.99 -3.73
CA ARG A 271 -19.83 8.94 -3.62
C ARG A 271 -20.26 8.59 -5.04
N SER A 272 -19.81 7.46 -5.55
CA SER A 272 -20.34 6.87 -6.78
C SER A 272 -21.62 6.12 -6.44
N LYS A 273 -22.64 6.22 -7.28
CA LYS A 273 -23.80 5.32 -7.20
C LYS A 273 -23.32 3.90 -7.52
N ALA A 274 -23.15 3.10 -6.48
CA ALA A 274 -22.79 1.69 -6.61
C ALA A 274 -24.07 0.89 -6.90
N ARG A 275 -23.96 -0.09 -7.80
CA ARG A 275 -25.03 -1.09 -7.97
C ARG A 275 -24.98 -2.06 -6.81
N GLU A 276 -26.14 -2.43 -6.29
CA GLU A 276 -26.25 -3.38 -5.17
C GLU A 276 -26.21 -4.83 -5.62
N SER A 277 -26.49 -5.09 -6.89
CA SER A 277 -26.55 -6.44 -7.45
C SER A 277 -25.97 -6.52 -8.86
N GLY A 278 -25.62 -7.71 -9.31
CA GLY A 278 -25.00 -7.97 -10.60
C GLY A 278 -23.48 -8.19 -10.47
N ILE A 279 -22.75 -7.90 -11.54
CA ILE A 279 -21.29 -8.13 -11.64
C ILE A 279 -20.55 -6.83 -11.93
N PHE A 280 -20.97 -6.10 -12.97
CA PHE A 280 -20.30 -4.87 -13.40
C PHE A 280 -20.88 -3.65 -12.68
N GLY A 281 -20.03 -2.76 -12.19
CA GLY A 281 -20.46 -1.60 -11.43
C GLY A 281 -20.84 -1.90 -9.97
N VAL A 282 -20.49 -3.06 -9.46
CA VAL A 282 -20.73 -3.51 -8.08
C VAL A 282 -19.44 -3.40 -7.28
N PRO A 283 -19.47 -2.94 -5.99
CA PRO A 283 -18.28 -2.88 -5.14
C PRO A 283 -17.63 -4.26 -4.97
N LEU A 284 -16.29 -4.29 -4.91
CA LEU A 284 -15.54 -5.54 -4.69
C LEU A 284 -15.98 -6.28 -3.42
N THR A 285 -16.28 -5.56 -2.35
CA THR A 285 -16.77 -6.14 -1.09
C THR A 285 -18.08 -6.89 -1.28
N THR A 286 -19.05 -6.27 -1.96
CA THR A 286 -20.36 -6.88 -2.25
C THR A 286 -20.22 -8.10 -3.16
N LEU A 287 -19.35 -8.04 -4.18
CA LEU A 287 -19.06 -9.21 -5.02
C LEU A 287 -18.50 -10.37 -4.21
N LEU A 288 -17.52 -10.10 -3.33
CA LEU A 288 -16.92 -11.12 -2.47
C LEU A 288 -17.92 -11.70 -1.46
N GLU A 289 -18.79 -10.89 -0.87
CA GLU A 289 -19.86 -11.36 0.00
C GLU A 289 -20.81 -12.33 -0.71
N ASN A 290 -21.12 -12.06 -1.98
CA ASN A 290 -21.92 -12.96 -2.80
C ASN A 290 -21.16 -14.23 -3.18
N ASP A 291 -19.88 -14.09 -3.55
CA ASP A 291 -19.02 -15.21 -3.94
C ASP A 291 -18.73 -16.15 -2.79
N GLN A 292 -18.57 -15.63 -1.56
CA GLN A 292 -18.33 -16.43 -0.36
C GLN A 292 -19.47 -17.39 -0.02
N LYS A 293 -20.70 -17.09 -0.47
CA LYS A 293 -21.85 -18.01 -0.33
C LYS A 293 -21.66 -19.30 -1.14
N LYS A 294 -20.91 -19.21 -2.26
CA LYS A 294 -20.62 -20.35 -3.15
C LYS A 294 -19.24 -20.92 -2.95
N CYS A 295 -18.25 -20.07 -2.70
CA CYS A 295 -16.84 -20.42 -2.55
C CYS A 295 -16.29 -19.76 -1.28
N PRO A 296 -16.46 -20.39 -0.10
CA PRO A 296 -15.93 -19.85 1.15
C PRO A 296 -14.42 -19.61 1.06
N GLY A 297 -13.95 -18.46 1.57
CA GLY A 297 -12.54 -18.08 1.56
C GLY A 297 -12.07 -17.41 0.27
N SER A 298 -12.94 -17.14 -0.72
CA SER A 298 -12.56 -16.39 -1.92
C SER A 298 -12.16 -14.97 -1.55
N LYS A 299 -10.95 -14.54 -1.94
CA LYS A 299 -10.39 -13.20 -1.71
C LYS A 299 -10.39 -12.33 -2.96
N VAL A 300 -10.61 -12.94 -4.12
CA VAL A 300 -10.70 -12.28 -5.42
C VAL A 300 -12.05 -12.63 -6.03
N PRO A 301 -12.79 -11.65 -6.61
CA PRO A 301 -14.10 -11.92 -7.21
C PRO A 301 -14.05 -13.09 -8.20
N LEU A 302 -15.00 -14.01 -8.09
CA LEU A 302 -15.02 -15.25 -8.91
C LEU A 302 -15.05 -14.93 -10.41
N VAL A 303 -15.82 -13.93 -10.83
CA VAL A 303 -15.87 -13.51 -12.24
C VAL A 303 -14.51 -13.02 -12.72
N PHE A 304 -13.80 -12.23 -11.92
CA PHE A 304 -12.48 -11.72 -12.25
C PHE A 304 -11.47 -12.87 -12.38
N ARG A 305 -11.46 -13.79 -11.43
CA ARG A 305 -10.63 -14.99 -11.46
C ARG A 305 -10.93 -15.88 -12.67
N LYS A 306 -12.21 -16.04 -13.05
CA LYS A 306 -12.60 -16.80 -14.25
C LYS A 306 -12.12 -16.13 -15.53
N LEU A 307 -12.20 -14.80 -15.64
CA LEU A 307 -11.67 -14.05 -16.79
C LEU A 307 -10.16 -14.21 -16.91
N LEU A 308 -9.40 -14.08 -15.79
CA LEU A 308 -7.95 -14.31 -15.77
C LEU A 308 -7.63 -15.75 -16.18
N SER A 309 -8.32 -16.75 -15.63
CA SER A 309 -8.12 -18.16 -15.98
C SER A 309 -8.38 -18.44 -17.47
N LYS A 310 -9.43 -17.84 -18.07
CA LYS A 310 -9.70 -17.99 -19.50
C LYS A 310 -8.56 -17.40 -20.34
N LEU A 311 -8.07 -16.21 -19.97
CA LEU A 311 -6.94 -15.57 -20.64
C LEU A 311 -5.65 -16.38 -20.51
N GLU A 312 -5.39 -16.95 -19.34
CA GLU A 312 -4.23 -17.81 -19.12
C GLU A 312 -4.27 -19.09 -19.98
N GLN A 313 -5.44 -19.70 -20.11
CA GLN A 313 -5.61 -20.94 -20.87
C GLN A 313 -5.52 -20.72 -22.39
N THR A 314 -6.03 -19.60 -22.90
CA THR A 314 -6.24 -19.43 -24.34
C THR A 314 -5.49 -18.25 -24.97
N GLY A 315 -4.93 -17.33 -24.17
CA GLY A 315 -4.46 -16.04 -24.65
C GLY A 315 -2.97 -15.76 -24.47
N LEU A 316 -2.26 -16.42 -23.54
CA LEU A 316 -0.86 -16.06 -23.18
C LEU A 316 0.10 -16.02 -24.37
N GLN A 317 -0.07 -16.89 -25.35
CA GLN A 317 0.79 -16.98 -26.53
C GLN A 317 0.22 -16.26 -27.76
N THR A 318 -0.94 -15.60 -27.62
CA THR A 318 -1.60 -14.90 -28.72
C THR A 318 -0.99 -13.52 -28.95
N GLU A 319 -0.56 -13.25 -30.18
CA GLU A 319 0.01 -11.95 -30.55
C GLU A 319 -0.96 -10.81 -30.24
N GLY A 320 -0.48 -9.78 -29.57
CA GLY A 320 -1.27 -8.59 -29.21
C GLY A 320 -2.32 -8.84 -28.12
N ILE A 321 -2.18 -9.88 -27.28
CA ILE A 321 -3.10 -10.09 -26.15
C ILE A 321 -3.23 -8.82 -25.31
N LEU A 322 -4.42 -8.48 -24.86
CA LEU A 322 -4.83 -7.23 -24.22
C LEU A 322 -4.84 -6.01 -25.16
N ARG A 323 -4.00 -5.96 -26.20
CA ARG A 323 -3.90 -4.87 -27.18
C ARG A 323 -4.99 -4.97 -28.25
N VAL A 324 -5.10 -6.13 -28.88
CA VAL A 324 -6.09 -6.35 -29.95
C VAL A 324 -7.49 -6.37 -29.35
N PRO A 325 -8.39 -5.45 -29.77
CA PRO A 325 -9.73 -5.40 -29.20
C PRO A 325 -10.58 -6.60 -29.63
N GLY A 326 -11.46 -7.05 -28.75
CA GLY A 326 -12.53 -7.95 -29.08
C GLY A 326 -13.62 -7.25 -29.93
N SER A 327 -14.55 -8.02 -30.48
CA SER A 327 -15.72 -7.44 -31.16
C SER A 327 -16.60 -6.70 -30.15
N ALA A 328 -16.77 -5.38 -30.30
CA ALA A 328 -17.56 -4.55 -29.38
C ALA A 328 -18.98 -5.07 -29.15
N SER A 329 -19.68 -5.50 -30.24
CA SER A 329 -21.01 -6.08 -30.13
C SER A 329 -21.01 -7.38 -29.33
N ARG A 330 -20.00 -8.22 -29.51
CA ARG A 330 -19.89 -9.49 -28.81
C ARG A 330 -19.51 -9.31 -27.34
N VAL A 331 -18.56 -8.42 -27.03
CA VAL A 331 -18.20 -8.06 -25.65
C VAL A 331 -19.45 -7.53 -24.91
N LYS A 332 -20.23 -6.66 -25.55
CA LYS A 332 -21.49 -6.15 -24.98
C LYS A 332 -22.51 -7.27 -24.72
N HIS A 333 -22.67 -8.20 -25.67
CA HIS A 333 -23.55 -9.35 -25.50
C HIS A 333 -23.07 -10.25 -24.35
N LEU A 334 -21.79 -10.63 -24.32
CA LEU A 334 -21.20 -11.47 -23.27
C LEU A 334 -21.30 -10.80 -21.89
N ARG A 335 -21.16 -9.47 -21.82
CA ARG A 335 -21.38 -8.71 -20.58
C ARG A 335 -22.81 -8.91 -20.07
N GLN A 336 -23.82 -8.79 -20.95
CA GLN A 336 -25.22 -9.00 -20.57
C GLN A 336 -25.49 -10.44 -20.14
N GLU A 337 -24.90 -11.41 -20.82
CA GLU A 337 -25.02 -12.82 -20.45
C GLU A 337 -24.34 -13.11 -19.08
N LEU A 338 -23.16 -12.54 -18.81
CA LEU A 338 -22.50 -12.67 -17.52
C LEU A 338 -23.40 -12.13 -16.39
N GLU A 339 -24.00 -10.94 -16.58
CA GLU A 339 -24.90 -10.36 -15.57
C GLU A 339 -26.08 -11.29 -15.22
N GLN A 340 -26.59 -12.05 -16.17
CA GLN A 340 -27.77 -12.90 -15.99
C GLN A 340 -27.41 -14.32 -15.56
N LYS A 341 -26.37 -14.90 -16.15
CA LYS A 341 -26.12 -16.36 -16.09
C LYS A 341 -24.96 -16.76 -15.19
N PHE A 342 -24.09 -15.83 -14.77
CA PHE A 342 -22.86 -16.17 -14.05
C PHE A 342 -23.16 -16.87 -12.71
N TYR A 343 -23.98 -16.27 -11.88
CA TYR A 343 -24.31 -16.83 -10.58
C TYR A 343 -25.28 -18.04 -10.66
N GLU A 344 -25.91 -18.24 -11.81
CA GLU A 344 -26.70 -19.45 -12.10
C GLU A 344 -25.85 -20.61 -12.63
N GLU A 345 -24.53 -20.39 -12.86
CA GLU A 345 -23.58 -21.34 -13.44
C GLU A 345 -23.94 -21.81 -14.85
N ARG A 346 -24.76 -21.02 -15.58
CA ARG A 346 -25.20 -21.29 -16.94
C ARG A 346 -24.41 -20.53 -17.99
N PHE A 347 -23.40 -19.75 -17.61
CA PHE A 347 -22.59 -19.00 -18.55
C PHE A 347 -21.60 -19.92 -19.25
N ASP A 348 -21.66 -19.89 -20.59
CA ASP A 348 -20.79 -20.72 -21.44
C ASP A 348 -19.45 -20.03 -21.70
N TRP A 349 -18.42 -20.45 -20.99
CA TRP A 349 -17.06 -19.94 -21.14
C TRP A 349 -16.37 -20.39 -22.43
N GLU A 350 -16.86 -21.42 -23.15
CA GLU A 350 -16.25 -21.90 -24.39
C GLU A 350 -16.47 -20.91 -25.53
N GLN A 351 -17.57 -20.18 -25.51
CA GLN A 351 -17.88 -19.14 -26.50
C GLN A 351 -17.02 -17.88 -26.34
N VAL A 352 -16.35 -17.68 -25.19
CA VAL A 352 -15.57 -16.50 -24.91
C VAL A 352 -14.19 -16.63 -25.57
N ARG A 353 -13.89 -15.78 -26.55
CA ARG A 353 -12.57 -15.67 -27.15
C ARG A 353 -11.65 -14.85 -26.25
N HIS A 354 -10.33 -15.08 -26.35
CA HIS A 354 -9.35 -14.38 -25.51
C HIS A 354 -9.42 -12.85 -25.62
N ASN A 355 -9.63 -12.28 -26.84
CA ASN A 355 -9.77 -10.82 -26.99
C ASN A 355 -11.07 -10.28 -26.36
N ASP A 356 -12.16 -11.06 -26.39
CA ASP A 356 -13.40 -10.69 -25.72
C ASP A 356 -13.24 -10.76 -24.18
N ALA A 357 -12.55 -11.79 -23.69
CA ALA A 357 -12.21 -11.90 -22.26
C ALA A 357 -11.32 -10.74 -21.79
N ALA A 358 -10.35 -10.30 -22.61
CA ALA A 358 -9.52 -9.13 -22.34
C ALA A 358 -10.36 -7.84 -22.30
N GLY A 359 -11.30 -7.69 -23.21
CA GLY A 359 -12.26 -6.58 -23.21
C GLY A 359 -13.13 -6.55 -21.95
N LEU A 360 -13.68 -7.71 -21.56
CA LEU A 360 -14.48 -7.86 -20.33
C LEU A 360 -13.66 -7.59 -19.06
N LEU A 361 -12.40 -8.04 -19.01
CA LEU A 361 -11.50 -7.80 -17.90
C LEU A 361 -11.24 -6.30 -17.72
N LYS A 362 -10.89 -5.59 -18.79
CA LYS A 362 -10.67 -4.15 -18.78
C LYS A 362 -11.95 -3.41 -18.39
N MET A 363 -13.09 -3.80 -18.95
CA MET A 363 -14.40 -3.25 -18.61
C MET A 363 -14.74 -3.45 -17.13
N PHE A 364 -14.49 -4.62 -16.57
CA PHE A 364 -14.72 -4.90 -15.15
C PHE A 364 -13.94 -3.92 -14.26
N ILE A 365 -12.65 -3.69 -14.54
CA ILE A 365 -11.80 -2.76 -13.78
C ILE A 365 -12.33 -1.33 -13.89
N ARG A 366 -12.70 -0.87 -15.09
CA ARG A 366 -13.20 0.49 -15.34
C ARG A 366 -14.55 0.78 -14.69
N GLU A 367 -15.42 -0.22 -14.67
CA GLU A 367 -16.79 -0.07 -14.14
C GLU A 367 -16.85 -0.23 -12.61
N LEU A 368 -15.75 -0.55 -11.94
CA LEU A 368 -15.74 -0.55 -10.49
C LEU A 368 -16.19 0.82 -9.95
N PRO A 369 -17.18 0.89 -9.05
CA PRO A 369 -17.67 2.15 -8.48
C PRO A 369 -16.58 2.85 -7.67
N TYR A 370 -15.68 2.07 -7.08
CA TYR A 370 -14.47 2.53 -6.42
C TYR A 370 -13.28 1.94 -7.19
N PRO A 371 -12.38 2.77 -7.75
CA PRO A 371 -11.21 2.30 -8.49
C PRO A 371 -10.41 1.26 -7.72
N LEU A 372 -9.74 0.36 -8.43
CA LEU A 372 -8.94 -0.69 -7.82
C LEU A 372 -7.85 -0.15 -6.89
N LEU A 373 -7.23 0.99 -7.25
CA LEU A 373 -6.24 1.71 -6.42
C LEU A 373 -6.88 2.66 -5.40
N THR A 374 -8.20 2.65 -5.23
CA THR A 374 -9.03 3.51 -4.40
C THR A 374 -8.95 5.01 -4.75
N LEU A 375 -10.08 5.71 -4.73
CA LEU A 375 -10.11 7.17 -5.02
C LEU A 375 -9.23 7.99 -4.08
N GLN A 376 -9.18 7.57 -2.85
CA GLN A 376 -8.46 8.22 -1.76
C GLN A 376 -6.95 8.18 -1.97
N HIS A 377 -6.40 7.06 -2.47
CA HIS A 377 -4.96 6.86 -2.65
C HIS A 377 -4.46 7.16 -4.06
N LEU A 378 -5.35 7.29 -5.07
CA LEU A 378 -4.95 7.64 -6.43
C LEU A 378 -4.02 8.87 -6.51
N PRO A 379 -4.27 9.99 -5.79
CA PRO A 379 -3.36 11.13 -5.80
C PRO A 379 -1.97 10.80 -5.27
N ALA A 380 -1.88 9.92 -4.27
CA ALA A 380 -0.61 9.49 -3.70
C ALA A 380 0.15 8.53 -4.64
N PHE A 381 -0.56 7.65 -5.36
CA PHE A 381 0.03 6.87 -6.46
C PHE A 381 0.54 7.79 -7.57
N ALA A 382 -0.26 8.79 -7.99
CA ALA A 382 0.17 9.75 -9.00
C ALA A 382 1.40 10.56 -8.54
N ALA A 383 1.48 10.94 -7.26
CA ALA A 383 2.63 11.64 -6.69
C ALA A 383 3.92 10.81 -6.73
N ALA A 384 3.83 9.47 -6.67
CA ALA A 384 4.99 8.60 -6.82
C ALA A 384 5.71 8.78 -8.17
N GLN A 385 5.01 9.24 -9.22
CA GLN A 385 5.62 9.59 -10.52
C GLN A 385 6.62 10.74 -10.42
N SER A 386 6.42 11.65 -9.47
CA SER A 386 7.27 12.83 -9.26
C SER A 386 8.51 12.53 -8.43
N VAL A 387 8.60 11.33 -7.87
CA VAL A 387 9.77 10.88 -7.10
C VAL A 387 10.91 10.55 -8.07
N SER A 388 12.05 11.22 -7.94
CA SER A 388 13.18 11.09 -8.87
C SER A 388 13.99 9.81 -8.68
N SER A 389 14.04 9.25 -7.47
CA SER A 389 14.79 8.03 -7.17
C SER A 389 13.89 6.80 -7.33
N PRO A 390 14.30 5.79 -8.14
CA PRO A 390 13.55 4.53 -8.29
C PRO A 390 13.37 3.79 -6.97
N ARG A 391 14.37 3.80 -6.11
CA ARG A 391 14.32 3.25 -4.76
C ARG A 391 13.18 3.90 -3.97
N HIS A 392 13.10 5.21 -3.97
CA HIS A 392 12.05 5.94 -3.26
C HIS A 392 10.67 5.75 -3.92
N GLN A 393 10.60 5.58 -5.26
CA GLN A 393 9.34 5.22 -5.93
C GLN A 393 8.81 3.89 -5.43
N ILE A 394 9.67 2.87 -5.35
CA ILE A 394 9.29 1.54 -4.85
C ILE A 394 8.90 1.61 -3.37
N GLN A 395 9.62 2.38 -2.55
CA GLN A 395 9.27 2.59 -1.14
C GLN A 395 7.90 3.26 -0.99
N ALA A 396 7.57 4.25 -1.83
CA ALA A 396 6.24 4.87 -1.85
C ALA A 396 5.16 3.85 -2.27
N LEU A 397 5.38 3.11 -3.36
CA LEU A 397 4.46 2.07 -3.82
C LEU A 397 4.28 0.97 -2.77
N HIS A 398 5.33 0.60 -2.07
CA HIS A 398 5.28 -0.39 -0.99
C HIS A 398 4.33 0.02 0.13
N LEU A 399 4.45 1.26 0.61
CA LEU A 399 3.52 1.79 1.62
C LEU A 399 2.09 1.90 1.09
N LEU A 400 1.92 2.30 -0.18
CA LEU A 400 0.62 2.39 -0.83
C LEU A 400 -0.09 1.03 -0.93
N ILE A 401 0.64 -0.04 -1.22
CA ILE A 401 0.08 -1.41 -1.22
C ILE A 401 -0.38 -1.81 0.19
N MET A 402 0.34 -1.41 1.26
CA MET A 402 -0.09 -1.67 2.63
C MET A 402 -1.40 -0.95 3.00
N LEU A 403 -1.70 0.18 2.34
CA LEU A 403 -2.90 0.99 2.57
C LEU A 403 -4.15 0.46 1.86
N LEU A 404 -3.98 -0.31 0.78
CA LEU A 404 -5.14 -0.81 0.04
C LEU A 404 -6.00 -1.75 0.90
N PRO A 405 -7.34 -1.61 0.84
CA PRO A 405 -8.25 -2.60 1.42
C PRO A 405 -7.96 -4.00 0.88
N GLU A 406 -8.18 -5.03 1.71
CA GLU A 406 -7.87 -6.42 1.34
C GLU A 406 -8.48 -6.85 0.00
N PRO A 407 -9.77 -6.59 -0.31
CA PRO A 407 -10.35 -6.94 -1.61
C PRO A 407 -9.64 -6.28 -2.81
N ASN A 408 -9.27 -5.01 -2.66
CA ASN A 408 -8.56 -4.25 -3.68
C ASN A 408 -7.14 -4.79 -3.90
N ARG A 409 -6.44 -5.02 -2.80
CA ARG A 409 -5.06 -5.52 -2.79
C ARG A 409 -4.94 -6.92 -3.38
N ASP A 410 -5.84 -7.84 -3.02
CA ASP A 410 -5.82 -9.22 -3.51
C ASP A 410 -6.25 -9.29 -4.97
N THR A 411 -7.22 -8.48 -5.39
CA THR A 411 -7.62 -8.37 -6.81
C THR A 411 -6.50 -7.76 -7.65
N LEU A 412 -5.82 -6.72 -7.14
CA LEU A 412 -4.65 -6.14 -7.81
C LEU A 412 -3.52 -7.15 -7.94
N LYS A 413 -3.24 -7.92 -6.87
CA LYS A 413 -2.23 -8.98 -6.90
C LYS A 413 -2.50 -10.00 -8.00
N ALA A 414 -3.74 -10.51 -8.06
CA ALA A 414 -4.14 -11.47 -9.09
C ALA A 414 -3.96 -10.90 -10.51
N LEU A 415 -4.30 -9.61 -10.71
CA LEU A 415 -4.05 -8.92 -11.98
C LEU A 415 -2.56 -8.89 -12.31
N LEU A 416 -1.72 -8.44 -11.39
CA LEU A 416 -0.27 -8.29 -11.62
C LEU A 416 0.42 -9.63 -11.86
N GLU A 417 0.00 -10.70 -11.18
CA GLU A 417 0.49 -12.07 -11.42
C GLU A 417 0.16 -12.55 -12.83
N PHE A 418 -1.06 -12.26 -13.30
CA PHE A 418 -1.46 -12.54 -14.68
C PHE A 418 -0.62 -11.71 -15.68
N LEU A 419 -0.46 -10.41 -15.45
CA LEU A 419 0.33 -9.55 -16.34
C LEU A 419 1.80 -9.99 -16.42
N ARG A 420 2.38 -10.46 -15.31
CA ARG A 420 3.74 -11.05 -15.31
C ARG A 420 3.82 -12.30 -16.18
N LYS A 421 2.77 -13.14 -16.17
CA LYS A 421 2.69 -14.29 -17.08
C LYS A 421 2.61 -13.85 -18.55
N VAL A 422 1.83 -12.80 -18.86
CA VAL A 422 1.76 -12.26 -20.24
C VAL A 422 3.14 -11.81 -20.70
N VAL A 423 3.86 -11.05 -19.89
CA VAL A 423 5.22 -10.56 -20.20
C VAL A 423 6.20 -11.72 -20.36
N ALA A 424 6.09 -12.78 -19.57
CA ALA A 424 6.95 -13.96 -19.68
C ALA A 424 6.82 -14.70 -21.04
N TYR A 425 5.75 -14.46 -21.81
CA TYR A 425 5.55 -15.00 -23.16
C TYR A 425 5.77 -13.95 -24.27
N GLU A 426 6.49 -12.87 -24.00
CA GLU A 426 6.75 -11.75 -24.94
C GLU A 426 7.24 -12.22 -26.31
N GLU A 427 8.13 -13.21 -26.37
CA GLU A 427 8.64 -13.74 -27.64
C GLU A 427 7.53 -14.22 -28.59
N LYS A 428 6.42 -14.73 -28.03
CA LYS A 428 5.29 -15.27 -28.79
C LYS A 428 4.17 -14.24 -28.99
N ASN A 429 3.80 -13.56 -27.92
CA ASN A 429 2.66 -12.65 -27.93
C ASN A 429 3.02 -11.21 -28.32
N ARG A 430 4.31 -10.86 -28.42
CA ARG A 430 4.82 -9.54 -28.78
C ARG A 430 4.38 -8.43 -27.81
N MET A 431 4.10 -8.80 -26.55
CA MET A 431 3.67 -7.86 -25.53
C MET A 431 4.79 -7.67 -24.48
N SER A 432 5.64 -6.68 -24.74
CA SER A 432 6.68 -6.26 -23.80
C SER A 432 6.09 -5.75 -22.49
N LEU A 433 6.92 -5.70 -21.45
CA LEU A 433 6.55 -5.11 -20.16
C LEU A 433 6.02 -3.68 -20.33
N TRP A 434 6.61 -2.90 -21.24
CA TRP A 434 6.17 -1.55 -21.55
C TRP A 434 4.79 -1.53 -22.23
N ASN A 435 4.59 -2.36 -23.27
CA ASN A 435 3.32 -2.44 -24.00
C ASN A 435 2.16 -2.85 -23.07
N VAL A 436 2.38 -3.86 -22.23
CA VAL A 436 1.40 -4.29 -21.23
C VAL A 436 1.07 -3.15 -20.26
N SER A 437 2.10 -2.43 -19.80
CA SER A 437 1.93 -1.32 -18.85
C SER A 437 1.17 -0.16 -19.46
N MET A 438 1.42 0.19 -20.72
CA MET A 438 0.72 1.27 -21.44
C MET A 438 -0.78 0.96 -21.62
N ILE A 439 -1.13 -0.29 -21.89
CA ILE A 439 -2.54 -0.70 -22.08
C ILE A 439 -3.29 -0.78 -20.74
N VAL A 440 -2.61 -1.19 -19.67
CA VAL A 440 -3.26 -1.39 -18.37
C VAL A 440 -3.37 -0.09 -17.57
N ALA A 441 -2.40 0.83 -17.70
CA ALA A 441 -2.35 2.07 -16.94
C ALA A 441 -3.63 2.90 -17.02
N PRO A 442 -4.27 3.15 -18.19
CA PRO A 442 -5.52 3.91 -18.26
C PRO A 442 -6.63 3.28 -17.41
N ASN A 443 -6.72 1.95 -17.39
CA ASN A 443 -7.76 1.23 -16.65
C ASN A 443 -7.59 1.32 -15.12
N LEU A 444 -6.35 1.52 -14.63
CA LEU A 444 -6.04 1.64 -13.22
C LEU A 444 -6.04 3.08 -12.70
N PHE A 445 -5.60 4.04 -13.54
CA PHE A 445 -5.32 5.42 -13.12
C PHE A 445 -6.31 6.44 -13.66
N THR A 446 -7.07 6.13 -14.73
CA THR A 446 -8.01 7.10 -15.28
C THR A 446 -9.17 7.31 -14.32
N TYR A 447 -9.37 8.58 -13.96
CA TYR A 447 -10.45 9.04 -13.11
C TYR A 447 -11.54 9.70 -13.98
N ARG A 448 -12.79 9.34 -13.77
CA ARG A 448 -13.94 9.88 -14.51
C ARG A 448 -14.20 11.35 -14.14
N GLY A 449 -13.50 12.30 -14.76
CA GLY A 449 -13.67 13.74 -14.54
C GLY A 449 -13.45 14.57 -15.79
N LYS A 450 -14.29 15.60 -16.01
CA LYS A 450 -14.34 16.42 -17.24
C LYS A 450 -13.06 17.22 -17.59
N ASN A 451 -12.08 17.33 -16.69
CA ASN A 451 -10.87 18.14 -16.91
C ASN A 451 -9.60 17.32 -17.10
N ALA A 452 -9.75 16.02 -17.35
CA ALA A 452 -8.65 15.07 -17.37
C ALA A 452 -7.70 15.23 -18.58
N LYS A 453 -8.18 15.71 -19.73
CA LYS A 453 -7.49 15.59 -21.03
C LYS A 453 -6.07 16.15 -21.12
N GLN A 454 -5.74 17.21 -20.41
CA GLN A 454 -4.41 17.84 -20.54
C GLN A 454 -3.43 17.40 -19.45
N GLU A 455 -3.90 17.13 -18.24
CA GLU A 455 -3.10 16.56 -17.16
C GLU A 455 -2.81 15.08 -17.41
N GLU A 456 -3.72 14.33 -18.06
CA GLU A 456 -3.57 12.94 -18.44
C GLU A 456 -2.47 12.73 -19.49
N MET A 457 -2.34 13.64 -20.46
CA MET A 457 -1.35 13.53 -21.53
C MET A 457 0.09 13.57 -20.99
N GLN A 458 0.35 14.41 -19.98
CA GLN A 458 1.65 14.49 -19.32
C GLN A 458 1.89 13.32 -18.34
N GLY A 459 0.81 12.71 -17.86
CA GLY A 459 0.83 11.62 -16.89
C GLY A 459 0.91 10.20 -17.48
N ALA A 460 0.61 10.03 -18.79
CA ALA A 460 0.47 8.71 -19.41
C ALA A 460 1.71 7.81 -19.25
N ALA A 461 2.87 8.31 -19.65
CA ALA A 461 4.13 7.59 -19.52
C ALA A 461 4.49 7.32 -18.04
N GLY A 462 4.18 8.27 -17.15
CA GLY A 462 4.39 8.11 -15.72
C GLY A 462 3.48 7.04 -15.11
N ALA A 463 2.20 7.02 -15.49
CA ALA A 463 1.26 5.98 -15.05
C ALA A 463 1.68 4.59 -15.53
N ALA A 464 2.09 4.46 -16.80
CA ALA A 464 2.63 3.22 -17.35
C ALA A 464 3.93 2.79 -16.63
N HIS A 465 4.80 3.74 -16.31
CA HIS A 465 6.00 3.45 -15.51
C HIS A 465 5.67 2.89 -14.13
N LEU A 466 4.64 3.44 -13.43
CA LEU A 466 4.21 2.87 -12.15
C LEU A 466 3.67 1.44 -12.31
N VAL A 467 2.92 1.16 -13.37
CA VAL A 467 2.45 -0.21 -13.68
C VAL A 467 3.63 -1.14 -13.94
N ARG A 468 4.66 -0.68 -14.67
CA ARG A 468 5.93 -1.40 -14.86
C ARG A 468 6.56 -1.80 -13.53
N LEU A 469 6.67 -0.84 -12.58
CA LEU A 469 7.22 -1.10 -11.25
C LEU A 469 6.36 -2.10 -10.47
N LEU A 470 5.04 -1.97 -10.53
CA LEU A 470 4.10 -2.88 -9.86
C LEU A 470 4.22 -4.31 -10.38
N ILE A 471 4.36 -4.51 -11.70
CA ILE A 471 4.53 -5.85 -12.31
C ILE A 471 5.89 -6.44 -11.93
N THR A 472 6.96 -5.65 -12.03
CA THR A 472 8.34 -6.13 -11.84
C THR A 472 8.62 -6.50 -10.38
N TYR A 473 8.22 -5.63 -9.45
CA TYR A 473 8.58 -5.76 -8.03
C TYR A 473 7.45 -6.32 -7.15
N GLN A 474 6.48 -7.04 -7.71
CA GLN A 474 5.33 -7.52 -6.95
C GLN A 474 5.72 -8.42 -5.77
N GLU A 475 6.78 -9.23 -5.84
CA GLU A 475 7.21 -10.05 -4.70
C GLU A 475 7.67 -9.19 -3.52
N LEU A 476 8.45 -8.13 -3.83
CA LEU A 476 8.90 -7.16 -2.84
C LEU A 476 7.71 -6.37 -2.25
N LEU A 477 6.81 -5.90 -3.11
CA LEU A 477 5.70 -5.04 -2.72
C LEU A 477 4.65 -5.76 -1.84
N TRP A 478 4.57 -7.10 -1.90
CA TRP A 478 3.69 -7.90 -1.04
C TRP A 478 4.37 -8.44 0.22
N THR A 479 5.64 -8.12 0.47
CA THR A 479 6.27 -8.34 1.77
C THR A 479 5.96 -7.19 2.71
N VAL A 480 5.94 -7.44 4.02
CA VAL A 480 5.75 -6.38 5.02
C VAL A 480 7.11 -5.92 5.53
N PRO A 481 7.45 -4.63 5.46
CA PRO A 481 8.72 -4.13 6.00
C PRO A 481 8.89 -4.45 7.49
N CYS A 482 10.08 -4.87 7.88
CA CYS A 482 10.38 -5.25 9.27
C CYS A 482 10.11 -4.12 10.27
N PHE A 483 10.33 -2.85 9.87
CA PHE A 483 10.05 -1.72 10.74
C PHE A 483 8.54 -1.58 11.05
N LEU A 484 7.65 -1.91 10.10
CA LEU A 484 6.20 -1.92 10.34
C LEU A 484 5.81 -3.00 11.33
N ILE A 485 6.36 -4.21 11.19
CA ILE A 485 6.14 -5.31 12.14
C ILE A 485 6.64 -4.94 13.53
N SER A 486 7.87 -4.40 13.62
CA SER A 486 8.43 -3.90 14.88
C SER A 486 7.54 -2.83 15.52
N HIS A 487 6.95 -1.96 14.71
CA HIS A 487 6.06 -0.91 15.18
C HIS A 487 4.74 -1.49 15.73
N VAL A 488 4.14 -2.45 15.01
CA VAL A 488 2.93 -3.16 15.49
C VAL A 488 3.20 -3.87 16.82
N ARG A 489 4.35 -4.53 16.97
CA ARG A 489 4.75 -5.17 18.23
C ARG A 489 4.79 -4.15 19.38
N LYS A 490 5.46 -3.02 19.18
CA LYS A 490 5.52 -1.93 20.17
C LYS A 490 4.13 -1.38 20.50
N LEU A 491 3.28 -1.21 19.49
CA LEU A 491 1.91 -0.73 19.65
C LEU A 491 1.07 -1.72 20.49
N ASN A 492 1.16 -3.01 20.20
CA ASN A 492 0.46 -4.05 20.95
C ASN A 492 0.95 -4.13 22.42
N GLU A 493 2.25 -3.92 22.67
CA GLU A 493 2.79 -3.84 24.01
C GLU A 493 2.35 -2.58 24.77
N ALA A 494 2.33 -1.42 24.08
CA ALA A 494 1.87 -0.17 24.65
C ALA A 494 0.38 -0.23 25.04
N SER A 495 -0.44 -0.86 24.20
CA SER A 495 -1.88 -1.04 24.44
C SER A 495 -2.19 -1.99 25.61
N LYS A 496 -1.27 -2.90 25.99
CA LYS A 496 -1.44 -3.85 27.12
C LYS A 496 -0.99 -3.28 28.47
N LYS A 497 -0.26 -2.16 28.49
CA LYS A 497 0.17 -1.54 29.74
C LYS A 497 -1.03 -0.90 30.42
N PRO A 498 -1.38 -1.28 31.69
CA PRO A 498 -2.43 -0.60 32.42
C PRO A 498 -2.05 0.88 32.65
N PRO A 499 -3.04 1.78 32.68
CA PRO A 499 -2.81 3.20 32.87
C PRO A 499 -1.96 3.50 34.10
N SER A 500 -0.89 4.26 33.90
CA SER A 500 0.05 4.60 34.94
C SER A 500 -0.46 5.75 35.81
N SER A 501 -1.47 5.51 36.63
CA SER A 501 -1.78 6.43 37.71
C SER A 501 -0.73 6.26 38.81
N GLU A 502 -0.04 7.32 39.18
CA GLU A 502 0.97 7.32 40.26
C GLU A 502 0.42 6.79 41.60
N LYS A 503 -0.91 6.83 41.80
CA LYS A 503 -1.60 6.26 42.96
C LYS A 503 -1.58 4.73 42.96
N THR A 504 -1.52 4.06 41.80
CA THR A 504 -1.51 2.59 41.69
C THR A 504 -0.10 2.03 41.98
N LYS A 505 0.99 2.78 41.70
CA LYS A 505 2.36 2.32 41.98
C LYS A 505 2.62 2.09 43.47
N ARG A 506 2.07 2.95 44.34
CA ARG A 506 2.16 2.77 45.79
C ARG A 506 1.35 1.56 46.29
N LYS A 507 0.21 1.27 45.70
CA LYS A 507 -0.67 0.15 46.07
C LYS A 507 -0.09 -1.20 45.62
N LEU A 508 0.53 -1.25 44.42
CA LEU A 508 1.21 -2.43 43.88
C LEU A 508 2.48 -2.80 44.66
N LEU A 509 3.25 -1.81 45.11
CA LEU A 509 4.43 -2.03 45.98
C LEU A 509 4.02 -2.62 47.33
N LEU A 510 2.90 -2.19 47.89
CA LEU A 510 2.36 -2.72 49.14
C LEU A 510 1.75 -4.12 48.98
N MET A 511 1.11 -4.41 47.83
CA MET A 511 0.59 -5.76 47.54
C MET A 511 1.73 -6.76 47.22
N ARG A 512 2.80 -6.32 46.56
CA ARG A 512 3.98 -7.16 46.27
C ARG A 512 4.67 -7.64 47.52
N LYS A 513 4.66 -6.81 48.59
CA LYS A 513 5.23 -7.18 49.89
C LYS A 513 4.37 -8.17 50.69
N ARG A 514 3.05 -8.23 50.39
CA ARG A 514 2.09 -9.18 51.02
C ARG A 514 1.99 -10.52 50.29
N ASN A 515 2.26 -10.57 48.97
CA ASN A 515 2.17 -11.79 48.17
C ASN A 515 3.50 -12.58 48.11
N ALA A 516 4.61 -12.04 48.62
CA ALA A 516 5.87 -12.77 48.73
C ALA A 516 5.85 -13.92 49.75
N GLU A 517 4.82 -13.97 50.60
CA GLU A 517 4.68 -15.04 51.63
C GLU A 517 3.66 -16.13 51.29
N LYS A 518 3.02 -16.12 50.09
CA LYS A 518 1.94 -17.03 49.78
C LYS A 518 1.96 -17.73 48.43
N THR A 519 3.14 -17.78 47.78
CA THR A 519 3.31 -18.47 46.51
C THR A 519 4.40 -19.55 46.58
N GLU A 520 4.24 -20.45 47.55
CA GLU A 520 4.73 -21.83 47.42
C GLU A 520 3.56 -22.71 47.03
N ARG A 521 3.53 -23.15 45.82
CA ARG A 521 2.86 -24.24 45.10
C ARG A 521 2.11 -23.78 43.87
N SER A 522 2.89 -23.56 42.86
CA SER A 522 2.52 -23.85 41.47
C SER A 522 3.78 -24.43 40.82
N GLU A 523 3.80 -25.71 40.60
CA GLU A 523 4.77 -26.41 39.78
C GLU A 523 4.68 -25.90 38.34
N LEU A 524 5.24 -24.72 38.09
CA LEU A 524 5.73 -24.39 36.77
C LEU A 524 7.17 -24.87 36.73
N THR A 525 7.36 -26.02 36.05
CA THR A 525 8.65 -26.48 35.61
C THR A 525 9.46 -25.30 35.10
N ASP A 526 10.62 -25.05 35.72
CA ASP A 526 11.69 -24.19 35.20
C ASP A 526 12.02 -24.66 33.78
N LEU A 527 11.33 -24.09 32.79
CA LEU A 527 11.72 -24.23 31.40
C LEU A 527 13.07 -23.54 31.27
N ARG A 528 14.12 -24.29 30.98
CA ARG A 528 15.43 -23.74 30.68
C ARG A 528 15.26 -22.62 29.66
N GLU A 529 15.98 -21.54 29.81
CA GLU A 529 15.99 -20.42 28.88
C GLU A 529 16.18 -20.94 27.45
N GLY A 530 15.29 -20.52 26.50
CA GLY A 530 15.32 -21.00 25.13
C GLY A 530 14.57 -22.30 24.82
N VAL A 531 13.74 -22.83 25.71
CA VAL A 531 12.84 -23.96 25.40
C VAL A 531 11.46 -23.42 25.05
N ILE A 532 10.96 -23.78 23.87
CA ILE A 532 9.60 -23.47 23.42
C ILE A 532 8.72 -24.73 23.40
N ARG A 533 7.42 -24.55 23.58
CA ARG A 533 6.42 -25.62 23.41
C ARG A 533 5.63 -25.33 22.15
N VAL A 534 5.75 -26.23 21.15
CA VAL A 534 5.02 -26.14 19.89
C VAL A 534 3.78 -27.01 19.95
N HIS A 535 2.63 -26.47 19.62
CA HIS A 535 1.35 -27.17 19.53
C HIS A 535 1.03 -27.52 18.07
N ALA A 536 0.65 -28.75 17.82
CA ALA A 536 0.36 -29.30 16.49
C ALA A 536 -0.94 -30.11 16.52
N PRO A 537 -2.12 -29.47 16.53
CA PRO A 537 -3.40 -30.15 16.79
C PRO A 537 -3.78 -31.18 15.74
N LEU A 538 -3.21 -31.13 14.54
CA LEU A 538 -3.46 -32.09 13.45
C LEU A 538 -2.47 -33.26 13.43
N HIS A 539 -1.57 -33.34 14.40
CA HIS A 539 -0.57 -34.40 14.52
C HIS A 539 -0.92 -35.39 15.62
N ALA A 540 -0.44 -36.63 15.49
CA ALA A 540 -0.58 -37.66 16.53
C ALA A 540 0.06 -37.20 17.85
N LYS A 541 1.18 -36.50 17.77
CA LYS A 541 1.82 -35.83 18.90
C LYS A 541 1.38 -34.36 18.94
N ILE A 542 0.39 -34.08 19.76
CA ILE A 542 -0.28 -32.77 19.82
C ILE A 542 0.66 -31.63 20.27
N SER A 543 1.70 -31.92 21.06
CA SER A 543 2.68 -30.91 21.47
C SER A 543 4.07 -31.48 21.69
N MET A 544 5.08 -30.64 21.47
CA MET A 544 6.51 -30.97 21.64
C MET A 544 7.25 -29.81 22.28
N ALA A 545 8.11 -30.11 23.27
CA ALA A 545 9.08 -29.15 23.79
C ALA A 545 10.33 -29.20 22.92
N ILE A 546 10.81 -28.06 22.48
CA ILE A 546 11.97 -27.93 21.60
C ILE A 546 12.97 -26.95 22.22
N GLN A 547 14.21 -27.39 22.42
CA GLN A 547 15.33 -26.54 22.78
C GLN A 547 15.76 -25.76 21.55
N LEU A 548 15.79 -24.43 21.65
CA LEU A 548 16.27 -23.54 20.62
C LEU A 548 17.78 -23.31 20.75
N ASP A 549 18.44 -23.23 19.61
CA ASP A 549 19.81 -22.72 19.46
C ASP A 549 19.84 -21.65 18.35
N ASN A 550 21.01 -21.10 18.08
CA ASN A 550 21.18 -20.03 17.10
C ASN A 550 20.88 -20.46 15.66
N GLU A 551 20.90 -21.76 15.37
CA GLU A 551 20.70 -22.30 14.02
C GLU A 551 19.29 -22.86 13.81
N THR A 552 18.52 -23.07 14.88
CA THR A 552 17.16 -23.64 14.80
C THR A 552 16.21 -22.76 14.00
N LYS A 553 15.74 -23.26 12.88
CA LYS A 553 14.81 -22.56 11.97
C LYS A 553 13.39 -23.14 12.05
N ALA A 554 12.42 -22.37 11.55
CA ALA A 554 11.01 -22.80 11.52
C ALA A 554 10.82 -24.11 10.75
N LYS A 555 11.53 -24.31 9.62
CA LYS A 555 11.52 -25.55 8.84
C LYS A 555 12.01 -26.78 9.62
N ASP A 556 12.97 -26.61 10.53
CA ASP A 556 13.51 -27.73 11.31
C ASP A 556 12.47 -28.26 12.29
N VAL A 557 11.63 -27.37 12.82
CA VAL A 557 10.52 -27.73 13.69
C VAL A 557 9.43 -28.46 12.92
N THR A 558 9.02 -27.96 11.75
CA THR A 558 8.04 -28.66 10.91
C THR A 558 8.53 -30.04 10.51
N ALA A 559 9.79 -30.17 10.08
CA ALA A 559 10.38 -31.47 9.71
C ALA A 559 10.41 -32.47 10.88
N ARG A 560 10.66 -32.03 12.13
CA ARG A 560 10.60 -32.94 13.31
C ARG A 560 9.20 -33.50 13.54
N PHE A 561 8.16 -32.69 13.38
CA PHE A 561 6.77 -33.17 13.50
C PHE A 561 6.40 -34.11 12.37
N ASP A 562 6.82 -33.86 11.14
CA ASP A 562 6.58 -34.73 9.98
C ASP A 562 7.28 -36.10 10.15
N TYR A 563 8.52 -36.10 10.64
CA TYR A 563 9.28 -37.33 10.90
C TYR A 563 8.61 -38.19 11.97
N GLU A 564 8.14 -37.60 13.07
CA GLU A 564 7.46 -38.37 14.13
C GLU A 564 6.11 -38.95 13.67
N ASN A 565 5.39 -38.23 12.80
CA ASN A 565 4.15 -38.75 12.20
C ASN A 565 4.36 -39.82 11.15
N GLY A 566 5.48 -39.80 10.41
CA GLY A 566 5.81 -40.77 9.38
C GLY A 566 6.10 -42.19 9.93
N ARG A 567 6.48 -42.29 11.19
CA ARG A 567 6.76 -43.61 11.84
C ARG A 567 5.51 -44.46 12.11
N GLY A 568 4.30 -43.88 12.05
CA GLY A 568 3.06 -44.59 12.43
C GLY A 568 2.03 -44.82 11.32
N SER A 569 2.19 -44.32 10.10
CA SER A 569 1.13 -44.36 9.09
C SER A 569 1.63 -44.75 7.70
N ARG A 570 1.11 -45.86 7.18
CA ARG A 570 1.25 -46.32 5.78
C ARG A 570 0.27 -45.60 4.81
N SER A 571 -0.40 -44.54 5.20
CA SER A 571 -1.39 -43.87 4.38
C SER A 571 -0.78 -42.63 3.70
N THR A 572 -0.55 -42.73 2.40
CA THR A 572 -0.11 -41.68 1.48
C THR A 572 -1.25 -40.73 1.05
N SER A 573 -2.18 -40.38 1.94
CA SER A 573 -3.10 -39.30 1.62
C SER A 573 -2.34 -37.98 1.70
N GLN A 574 -2.47 -37.11 0.68
CA GLN A 574 -1.86 -35.79 0.60
C GLN A 574 -2.30 -34.97 1.81
N ARG A 575 -1.43 -34.88 2.82
CA ARG A 575 -1.67 -33.98 3.95
C ARG A 575 -1.41 -32.54 3.51
N PRO A 576 -2.21 -31.56 3.94
CA PRO A 576 -1.94 -30.16 3.64
C PRO A 576 -0.59 -29.76 4.26
N VAL A 577 0.17 -28.97 3.51
CA VAL A 577 1.45 -28.40 3.99
C VAL A 577 1.18 -27.53 5.22
N GLN A 578 1.96 -27.75 6.27
CA GLN A 578 1.81 -27.04 7.54
C GLN A 578 2.97 -26.05 7.73
N TYR A 579 2.66 -24.98 8.42
CA TYR A 579 3.60 -23.90 8.72
C TYR A 579 3.59 -23.62 10.22
N LEU A 580 4.72 -23.12 10.73
CA LEU A 580 4.82 -22.69 12.11
C LEU A 580 4.32 -21.24 12.23
N PHE A 581 3.49 -20.99 13.21
CA PHE A 581 2.96 -19.68 13.54
C PHE A 581 3.41 -19.23 14.92
N GLU A 582 3.72 -17.94 15.06
CA GLU A 582 3.71 -17.26 16.36
C GLU A 582 2.35 -16.62 16.58
N VAL A 583 1.74 -16.85 17.74
CA VAL A 583 0.40 -16.39 18.07
C VAL A 583 0.41 -15.69 19.43
N GLY A 584 -0.16 -14.50 19.50
CA GLY A 584 -0.25 -13.76 20.76
C GLY A 584 1.06 -13.05 21.16
N GLY A 585 1.24 -12.79 22.45
CA GLY A 585 2.35 -11.96 22.91
C GLY A 585 2.22 -10.52 22.40
N ASN A 586 3.18 -10.05 21.62
CA ASN A 586 3.18 -8.70 21.05
C ASN A 586 2.75 -8.64 19.58
N ILE A 587 2.24 -9.73 19.03
CA ILE A 587 1.62 -9.79 17.70
C ILE A 587 0.32 -10.59 17.83
N GLY A 588 -0.65 -10.39 16.94
CA GLY A 588 -1.87 -11.20 16.92
C GLY A 588 -1.59 -12.61 16.44
N GLU A 589 -1.24 -12.74 15.18
CA GLU A 589 -0.83 -13.99 14.53
C GLU A 589 0.10 -13.70 13.36
N ARG A 590 1.19 -14.47 13.25
CA ARG A 590 2.11 -14.41 12.12
C ARG A 590 2.56 -15.82 11.70
N CYS A 591 2.36 -16.16 10.42
CA CYS A 591 2.98 -17.32 9.80
C CYS A 591 4.48 -17.06 9.61
N LEU A 592 5.32 -17.98 10.04
CA LEU A 592 6.77 -17.84 9.95
C LEU A 592 7.30 -18.38 8.62
N ASP A 593 8.21 -17.61 8.02
CA ASP A 593 9.02 -18.07 6.90
C ASP A 593 9.85 -19.31 7.33
N PRO A 594 9.97 -20.35 6.49
CA PRO A 594 10.76 -21.54 6.79
C PRO A 594 12.21 -21.26 7.24
N GLU A 595 12.82 -20.17 6.75
CA GLU A 595 14.19 -19.78 7.09
C GLU A 595 14.30 -18.88 8.36
N THR A 596 13.18 -18.64 9.05
CA THR A 596 13.13 -17.83 10.28
C THR A 596 13.92 -18.50 11.40
N HIS A 597 14.85 -17.76 12.04
CA HIS A 597 15.57 -18.20 13.24
C HIS A 597 14.66 -18.05 14.47
N LEU A 598 14.34 -19.16 15.11
CA LEU A 598 13.32 -19.19 16.17
C LEU A 598 13.82 -18.56 17.47
N LEU A 599 15.10 -18.61 17.77
CA LEU A 599 15.67 -17.97 18.95
C LEU A 599 15.52 -16.45 18.88
N ASP A 600 15.71 -15.85 17.68
CA ASP A 600 15.50 -14.41 17.49
C ASP A 600 14.02 -14.02 17.67
N VAL A 601 13.08 -14.87 17.21
CA VAL A 601 11.64 -14.65 17.45
C VAL A 601 11.30 -14.77 18.93
N TYR A 602 11.85 -15.77 19.61
CA TYR A 602 11.67 -15.96 21.06
C TYR A 602 12.13 -14.74 21.86
N HIS A 603 13.28 -14.16 21.51
CA HIS A 603 13.78 -12.95 22.19
C HIS A 603 12.89 -11.72 21.95
N VAL A 604 12.32 -11.59 20.75
CA VAL A 604 11.44 -10.46 20.40
C VAL A 604 10.03 -10.65 20.96
N ASN A 605 9.53 -11.88 21.04
CA ASN A 605 8.17 -12.22 21.50
C ASN A 605 8.18 -13.43 22.44
N PRO A 606 8.71 -13.30 23.67
CA PRO A 606 8.89 -14.43 24.61
C PRO A 606 7.57 -15.02 25.11
N HIS A 607 6.46 -14.31 24.96
CA HIS A 607 5.14 -14.69 25.47
C HIS A 607 4.18 -15.17 24.36
N CYS A 608 4.70 -15.48 23.16
CA CYS A 608 3.86 -16.05 22.11
C CYS A 608 3.65 -17.56 22.32
N GLU A 609 2.53 -18.03 21.78
CA GLU A 609 2.26 -19.45 21.56
C GLU A 609 2.79 -19.86 20.19
N TRP A 610 3.30 -21.09 20.10
CA TRP A 610 3.85 -21.66 18.87
C TRP A 610 2.87 -22.70 18.34
N LEU A 611 2.30 -22.45 17.16
CA LEU A 611 1.26 -23.29 16.59
C LEU A 611 1.65 -23.81 15.21
N LEU A 612 1.56 -25.12 15.00
CA LEU A 612 1.76 -25.76 13.70
C LEU A 612 0.40 -26.04 13.07
N LYS A 613 0.10 -25.39 11.95
CA LYS A 613 -1.17 -25.54 11.23
C LYS A 613 -1.04 -25.26 9.73
N PRO A 614 -2.00 -25.67 8.88
CA PRO A 614 -2.06 -25.25 7.49
C PRO A 614 -2.26 -23.73 7.40
N LYS A 615 -1.72 -23.14 6.35
CA LYS A 615 -2.02 -21.74 6.01
C LYS A 615 -3.41 -21.71 5.39
N THR A 616 -4.30 -20.87 5.90
CA THR A 616 -5.59 -20.57 5.26
C THR A 616 -5.31 -19.80 3.98
N THR A 617 -5.61 -20.42 2.84
CA THR A 617 -5.47 -19.83 1.50
C THR A 617 -6.47 -18.75 1.22
#